data_6446944ba79b66d225c0b4854782ea12
#
_entry.id   6446944ba79b66d225c0b4854782ea12
#
_cell.length_a   1.000
_cell.length_b   1.000
_cell.length_c   1.000
_cell.angle_alpha   90.00
_cell.angle_beta   90.00
_cell.angle_gamma   90.00
#
_symmetry.space_group_name_H-M   'P 1'
#
loop_
_entity.id
_entity.type
_entity.pdbx_description
1 polymer ?
#
loop_
_entity_poly.entity_id
_entity_poly.type
_entity_poly.pdbx_seq_one_letter_code
_entity_poly.pdbx_strand_id
1 'polypeptide(L)'
;MQKWKVLSSDYLVENYPYHLIRHDRCQLSNGVEIDSYIEEYPNWVNAVVLTPAMEMVLVVQYRHGVKDFVIETPGGMVDAGETSLAAITREVAEETGYRSTEPPILLGEFYPNPAASSNRVSTYLFLNARQEGDQHLDQNEDIEIRIVPFEAFGQMIRTGQAPQIFAAMGYHLAKDYLARHSS
;
A
#
# COMPACT_ATOMS: atom_id res chain seq x y z
N MET A 1 -30.61 1.14 -2.70
CA MET A 1 -29.92 0.06 -1.98
C MET A 1 -29.90 0.39 -0.50
N GLN A 2 -30.03 -0.60 0.38
CA GLN A 2 -29.92 -0.45 1.84
C GLN A 2 -28.67 -1.19 2.32
N LYS A 3 -28.06 -0.70 3.41
CA LYS A 3 -26.98 -1.43 4.09
C LYS A 3 -27.53 -2.72 4.68
N TRP A 4 -26.71 -3.76 4.73
CA TRP A 4 -27.07 -5.01 5.40
C TRP A 4 -27.24 -4.79 6.89
N LYS A 5 -28.14 -5.54 7.49
CA LYS A 5 -28.33 -5.55 8.95
C LYS A 5 -27.42 -6.63 9.54
N VAL A 6 -26.50 -6.26 10.41
CA VAL A 6 -25.69 -7.24 11.17
C VAL A 6 -26.58 -7.84 12.25
N LEU A 7 -26.68 -9.17 12.27
CA LEU A 7 -27.46 -9.95 13.24
C LEU A 7 -26.59 -10.43 14.40
N SER A 8 -25.37 -10.90 14.09
CA SER A 8 -24.35 -11.25 15.08
C SER A 8 -22.96 -11.00 14.49
N SER A 9 -21.98 -10.89 15.38
CA SER A 9 -20.58 -10.62 15.01
C SER A 9 -19.66 -11.31 16.03
N ASP A 10 -18.75 -12.15 15.55
CA ASP A 10 -17.81 -12.91 16.36
C ASP A 10 -16.41 -12.89 15.72
N TYR A 11 -15.34 -12.88 16.52
CA TYR A 11 -14.00 -13.05 15.99
C TYR A 11 -13.61 -14.52 15.92
N LEU A 12 -13.15 -14.97 14.74
CA LEU A 12 -12.65 -16.32 14.50
C LEU A 12 -11.13 -16.43 14.70
N VAL A 13 -10.41 -15.35 14.41
CA VAL A 13 -8.97 -15.23 14.62
C VAL A 13 -8.70 -13.86 15.25
N GLU A 14 -7.93 -13.86 16.32
CA GLU A 14 -7.53 -12.65 17.03
C GLU A 14 -6.02 -12.67 17.26
N ASN A 15 -5.26 -12.21 16.26
CA ASN A 15 -3.81 -12.04 16.34
C ASN A 15 -3.46 -10.57 16.07
N TYR A 16 -3.84 -9.72 17.02
CA TYR A 16 -3.62 -8.28 16.92
C TYR A 16 -2.12 -7.92 16.98
N PRO A 17 -1.65 -6.92 16.19
CA PRO A 17 -2.40 -6.12 15.20
C PRO A 17 -2.43 -6.76 13.79
N TYR A 18 -1.80 -7.90 13.60
CA TYR A 18 -1.44 -8.42 12.28
C TYR A 18 -2.59 -9.09 11.54
N HIS A 19 -3.49 -9.76 12.26
CA HIS A 19 -4.51 -10.55 11.59
C HIS A 19 -5.72 -10.80 12.49
N LEU A 20 -6.83 -10.14 12.15
CA LEU A 20 -8.13 -10.32 12.79
C LEU A 20 -9.11 -10.78 11.73
N ILE A 21 -9.82 -11.86 11.98
CA ILE A 21 -10.91 -12.33 11.11
C ILE A 21 -12.21 -12.25 11.89
N ARG A 22 -13.09 -11.35 11.48
CA ARG A 22 -14.43 -11.22 12.01
C ARG A 22 -15.44 -11.97 11.12
N HIS A 23 -16.31 -12.75 11.72
CA HIS A 23 -17.46 -13.36 11.10
C HIS A 23 -18.71 -12.58 11.48
N ASP A 24 -19.39 -12.03 10.49
CA ASP A 24 -20.67 -11.35 10.64
C ASP A 24 -21.79 -12.18 9.99
N ARG A 25 -22.85 -12.47 10.75
CA ARG A 25 -24.11 -12.93 10.15
C ARG A 25 -24.95 -11.72 9.80
N CYS A 26 -25.29 -11.59 8.54
CA CYS A 26 -25.95 -10.41 7.99
C CYS A 26 -27.28 -10.75 7.31
N GLN A 27 -28.24 -9.82 7.37
CA GLN A 27 -29.48 -9.91 6.62
C GLN A 27 -29.52 -8.84 5.52
N LEU A 28 -29.75 -9.28 4.29
CA LEU A 28 -29.93 -8.42 3.13
C LEU A 28 -31.31 -7.76 3.14
N SER A 29 -31.50 -6.74 2.31
CA SER A 29 -32.79 -6.03 2.18
C SER A 29 -33.96 -6.89 1.69
N ASN A 30 -33.68 -8.01 1.04
CA ASN A 30 -34.67 -9.00 0.59
C ASN A 30 -34.97 -10.08 1.64
N GLY A 31 -34.40 -9.96 2.85
CA GLY A 31 -34.60 -10.90 3.96
C GLY A 31 -33.67 -12.12 3.96
N VAL A 32 -32.83 -12.31 2.92
CA VAL A 32 -31.85 -13.41 2.88
C VAL A 32 -30.78 -13.17 3.90
N GLU A 33 -30.42 -14.21 4.66
CA GLU A 33 -29.28 -14.19 5.59
C GLU A 33 -28.05 -14.80 4.93
N ILE A 34 -26.90 -14.16 5.17
CA ILE A 34 -25.59 -14.57 4.67
C ILE A 34 -24.53 -14.46 5.75
N ASP A 35 -23.48 -15.23 5.60
CA ASP A 35 -22.27 -15.11 6.41
C ASP A 35 -21.26 -14.26 5.64
N SER A 36 -20.60 -13.33 6.35
CA SER A 36 -19.55 -12.45 5.82
C SER A 36 -18.31 -12.57 6.69
N TYR A 37 -17.17 -12.76 6.06
CA TYR A 37 -15.87 -12.88 6.73
C TYR A 37 -15.04 -11.66 6.39
N ILE A 38 -14.66 -10.89 7.40
CA ILE A 38 -13.96 -9.62 7.24
C ILE A 38 -12.57 -9.72 7.85
N GLU A 39 -11.56 -9.49 7.04
CA GLU A 39 -10.19 -9.30 7.48
C GLU A 39 -10.01 -7.86 7.96
N GLU A 40 -9.69 -7.70 9.23
CA GLU A 40 -9.44 -6.39 9.82
C GLU A 40 -7.93 -6.17 9.96
N TYR A 41 -7.43 -5.19 9.23
CA TYR A 41 -6.05 -4.75 9.24
C TYR A 41 -5.95 -3.29 9.66
N PRO A 42 -4.81 -2.85 10.21
CA PRO A 42 -4.47 -1.42 10.22
C PRO A 42 -4.53 -0.83 8.80
N ASN A 43 -4.68 0.47 8.70
CA ASN A 43 -4.53 1.14 7.41
C ASN A 43 -3.11 0.99 6.88
N TRP A 44 -2.95 1.00 5.56
CA TRP A 44 -1.66 0.89 4.90
C TRP A 44 -1.31 2.18 4.17
N VAL A 45 -0.02 2.36 3.95
CA VAL A 45 0.52 3.45 3.13
C VAL A 45 1.49 2.89 2.10
N ASN A 46 1.56 3.52 0.94
CA ASN A 46 2.60 3.26 -0.05
C ASN A 46 2.97 4.53 -0.81
N ALA A 47 4.16 4.57 -1.41
CA ALA A 47 4.63 5.74 -2.12
C ALA A 47 5.32 5.43 -3.44
N VAL A 48 4.97 6.20 -4.47
CA VAL A 48 5.82 6.39 -5.65
C VAL A 48 6.92 7.38 -5.27
N VAL A 49 8.16 6.91 -5.23
CA VAL A 49 9.32 7.71 -4.86
C VAL A 49 10.14 7.98 -6.11
N LEU A 50 10.23 9.25 -6.52
CA LEU A 50 10.93 9.67 -7.74
C LEU A 50 12.19 10.46 -7.40
N THR A 51 13.31 10.02 -7.99
CA THR A 51 14.57 10.77 -7.96
C THR A 51 14.53 11.99 -8.86
N PRO A 52 15.47 12.95 -8.75
CA PRO A 52 15.61 14.07 -9.70
C PRO A 52 15.84 13.62 -11.15
N ALA A 53 16.33 12.39 -11.36
CA ALA A 53 16.52 11.80 -12.68
C ALA A 53 15.27 11.10 -13.23
N MET A 54 14.11 11.25 -12.55
CA MET A 54 12.88 10.56 -12.89
C MET A 54 13.03 9.03 -12.87
N GLU A 55 13.76 8.53 -11.90
CA GLU A 55 13.86 7.11 -11.60
C GLU A 55 12.95 6.78 -10.41
N MET A 56 12.31 5.64 -10.47
CA MET A 56 11.42 5.14 -9.42
C MET A 56 12.21 4.25 -8.47
N VAL A 57 12.18 4.59 -7.19
CA VAL A 57 12.77 3.78 -6.12
C VAL A 57 11.73 2.74 -5.70
N LEU A 58 12.08 1.48 -5.85
CA LEU A 58 11.23 0.32 -5.59
C LEU A 58 11.90 -0.57 -4.55
N VAL A 59 11.11 -1.42 -3.96
CA VAL A 59 11.55 -2.48 -3.05
C VAL A 59 11.25 -3.86 -3.64
N VAL A 60 12.10 -4.82 -3.35
CA VAL A 60 11.91 -6.23 -3.73
C VAL A 60 11.98 -7.06 -2.47
N GLN A 61 10.95 -7.84 -2.20
CA GLN A 61 10.91 -8.69 -1.02
C GLN A 61 10.17 -9.99 -1.29
N TYR A 62 10.49 -11.04 -0.50
CA TYR A 62 9.78 -12.31 -0.56
C TYR A 62 8.40 -12.20 0.06
N ARG A 63 7.36 -12.52 -0.68
CA ARG A 63 5.98 -12.55 -0.21
C ARG A 63 5.49 -14.00 -0.10
N HIS A 64 5.41 -14.49 1.13
CA HIS A 64 5.06 -15.89 1.40
C HIS A 64 3.71 -16.32 0.83
N GLY A 65 2.74 -15.42 0.75
CA GLY A 65 1.41 -15.71 0.19
C GLY A 65 1.46 -16.14 -1.27
N VAL A 66 2.34 -15.55 -2.07
CA VAL A 66 2.56 -15.90 -3.50
C VAL A 66 3.78 -16.79 -3.69
N LYS A 67 4.61 -16.99 -2.64
CA LYS A 67 5.84 -17.76 -2.62
C LYS A 67 6.86 -17.32 -3.66
N ASP A 68 6.97 -16.01 -3.86
CA ASP A 68 7.87 -15.41 -4.84
C ASP A 68 8.38 -14.05 -4.37
N PHE A 69 9.44 -13.55 -5.02
CA PHE A 69 9.90 -12.17 -4.84
C PHE A 69 9.02 -11.22 -5.64
N VAL A 70 8.54 -10.19 -4.97
CA VAL A 70 7.62 -9.20 -5.56
C VAL A 70 8.28 -7.84 -5.58
N ILE A 71 8.15 -7.15 -6.72
CA ILE A 71 8.57 -5.76 -6.89
C ILE A 71 7.41 -4.87 -6.47
N GLU A 72 7.66 -4.01 -5.50
CA GLU A 72 6.65 -3.16 -4.87
C GLU A 72 7.13 -1.71 -4.74
N THR A 73 6.22 -0.82 -4.46
CA THR A 73 6.54 0.51 -3.93
C THR A 73 6.82 0.40 -2.43
N PRO A 74 7.74 1.21 -1.87
CA PRO A 74 7.92 1.26 -0.43
C PRO A 74 6.62 1.64 0.29
N GLY A 75 6.43 1.06 1.48
CA GLY A 75 5.26 1.30 2.30
C GLY A 75 4.97 0.18 3.30
N GLY A 76 4.07 0.47 4.23
CA GLY A 76 3.76 -0.43 5.32
C GLY A 76 2.47 -0.10 6.06
N MET A 77 2.40 -0.49 7.31
CA MET A 77 1.26 -0.25 8.17
C MET A 77 1.33 1.13 8.84
N VAL A 78 0.17 1.72 9.06
CA VAL A 78 0.03 2.93 9.88
C VAL A 78 -0.08 2.48 11.34
N ASP A 79 0.85 2.90 12.16
CA ASP A 79 0.86 2.57 13.59
C ASP A 79 -0.27 3.27 14.36
N ALA A 80 -0.61 2.73 15.53
CA ALA A 80 -1.65 3.31 16.38
C ALA A 80 -1.29 4.75 16.81
N GLY A 81 -2.12 5.70 16.43
CA GLY A 81 -1.91 7.14 16.71
C GLY A 81 -1.03 7.86 15.69
N GLU A 82 -0.51 7.17 14.70
CA GLU A 82 0.26 7.77 13.60
C GLU A 82 -0.68 8.29 12.49
N THR A 83 -0.27 9.34 11.80
CA THR A 83 -0.95 9.78 10.57
C THR A 83 -0.39 9.04 9.36
N SER A 84 -1.20 8.86 8.31
CA SER A 84 -0.73 8.23 7.06
C SER A 84 0.48 8.95 6.44
N LEU A 85 0.56 10.28 6.59
CA LEU A 85 1.72 11.06 6.14
C LEU A 85 2.98 10.77 6.95
N ALA A 86 2.86 10.64 8.27
CA ALA A 86 3.99 10.29 9.13
C ALA A 86 4.46 8.86 8.83
N ALA A 87 3.53 7.90 8.74
CA ALA A 87 3.81 6.51 8.40
C ALA A 87 4.58 6.40 7.09
N ILE A 88 4.10 7.00 6.00
CA ILE A 88 4.77 6.88 4.71
C ILE A 88 6.15 7.56 4.67
N THR A 89 6.31 8.65 5.44
CA THR A 89 7.62 9.32 5.53
C THR A 89 8.63 8.44 6.28
N ARG A 90 8.19 7.75 7.33
CA ARG A 90 8.98 6.78 8.09
C ARG A 90 9.34 5.58 7.21
N GLU A 91 8.35 4.91 6.61
CA GLU A 91 8.54 3.70 5.78
C GLU A 91 9.49 3.94 4.60
N VAL A 92 9.33 5.03 3.86
CA VAL A 92 10.23 5.37 2.74
C VAL A 92 11.67 5.53 3.25
N ALA A 93 11.86 6.18 4.39
CA ALA A 93 13.20 6.37 4.95
C ALA A 93 13.80 5.05 5.48
N GLU A 94 13.01 4.22 6.15
CA GLU A 94 13.46 2.94 6.74
C GLU A 94 13.77 1.92 5.65
N GLU A 95 12.85 1.70 4.72
CA GLU A 95 13.01 0.71 3.66
C GLU A 95 14.00 1.08 2.58
N THR A 96 14.23 2.39 2.33
CA THR A 96 15.02 2.81 1.18
C THR A 96 16.19 3.75 1.50
N GLY A 97 16.20 4.39 2.65
CA GLY A 97 17.15 5.48 2.96
C GLY A 97 16.90 6.76 2.16
N TYR A 98 15.84 6.82 1.33
CA TYR A 98 15.49 7.99 0.54
C TYR A 98 14.64 8.97 1.33
N ARG A 99 14.86 10.25 1.08
CA ARG A 99 14.07 11.37 1.63
C ARG A 99 13.82 12.41 0.54
N SER A 100 12.76 13.18 0.70
CA SER A 100 12.48 14.37 -0.11
C SER A 100 12.43 15.59 0.80
N THR A 101 12.96 16.72 0.33
CA THR A 101 12.82 18.01 0.99
C THR A 101 11.44 18.64 0.74
N GLU A 102 10.73 18.15 -0.27
CA GLU A 102 9.36 18.57 -0.59
C GLU A 102 8.35 17.70 0.18
N PRO A 103 7.23 18.28 0.65
CA PRO A 103 6.18 17.48 1.29
C PRO A 103 5.64 16.41 0.33
N PRO A 104 5.44 15.17 0.79
CA PRO A 104 4.80 14.13 -0.02
C PRO A 104 3.39 14.54 -0.44
N ILE A 105 3.02 14.21 -1.66
CA ILE A 105 1.73 14.53 -2.27
C ILE A 105 0.81 13.34 -2.12
N LEU A 106 -0.34 13.49 -1.47
CA LEU A 106 -1.36 12.44 -1.41
C LEU A 106 -2.03 12.30 -2.79
N LEU A 107 -1.84 11.14 -3.42
CA LEU A 107 -2.48 10.81 -4.71
C LEU A 107 -3.90 10.26 -4.54
N GLY A 108 -4.20 9.64 -3.42
CA GLY A 108 -5.53 9.16 -3.08
C GLY A 108 -5.56 8.13 -1.96
N GLU A 109 -6.79 7.82 -1.51
CA GLU A 109 -7.07 6.79 -0.51
C GLU A 109 -8.05 5.78 -1.09
N PHE A 110 -7.76 4.49 -0.93
CA PHE A 110 -8.48 3.42 -1.60
C PHE A 110 -8.79 2.27 -0.64
N TYR A 111 -9.81 1.49 -0.96
CA TYR A 111 -10.06 0.20 -0.31
C TYR A 111 -9.34 -0.89 -1.09
N PRO A 112 -8.42 -1.66 -0.48
CA PRO A 112 -7.70 -2.73 -1.19
C PRO A 112 -8.62 -3.87 -1.61
N ASN A 113 -9.54 -4.25 -0.75
CA ASN A 113 -10.53 -5.30 -1.02
C ASN A 113 -11.83 -5.02 -0.24
N PRO A 114 -12.72 -4.13 -0.72
CA PRO A 114 -13.91 -3.72 0.04
C PRO A 114 -14.94 -4.84 0.27
N ALA A 115 -14.76 -5.99 -0.38
CA ALA A 115 -15.61 -7.16 -0.16
C ALA A 115 -15.20 -7.96 1.08
N ALA A 116 -13.95 -7.91 1.48
CA ALA A 116 -13.41 -8.78 2.53
C ALA A 116 -12.52 -8.05 3.55
N SER A 117 -12.12 -6.81 3.32
CA SER A 117 -11.29 -6.07 4.28
C SER A 117 -11.85 -4.69 4.60
N SER A 118 -11.53 -4.18 5.81
CA SER A 118 -12.06 -2.90 6.31
C SER A 118 -11.07 -1.75 6.19
N ASN A 119 -9.79 -2.04 5.94
CA ASN A 119 -8.73 -1.05 5.92
C ASN A 119 -8.71 -0.19 4.65
N ARG A 120 -7.94 0.89 4.71
CA ARG A 120 -7.64 1.77 3.58
C ARG A 120 -6.15 1.75 3.26
N VAL A 121 -5.82 2.12 2.02
CA VAL A 121 -4.46 2.36 1.55
C VAL A 121 -4.37 3.80 1.08
N SER A 122 -3.45 4.57 1.67
CA SER A 122 -3.13 5.93 1.22
C SER A 122 -1.87 5.87 0.35
N THR A 123 -1.98 6.33 -0.89
CA THR A 123 -0.88 6.34 -1.86
C THR A 123 -0.32 7.75 -2.01
N TYR A 124 1.00 7.88 -1.86
CA TYR A 124 1.71 9.15 -1.92
C TYR A 124 2.70 9.22 -3.09
N LEU A 125 3.08 10.44 -3.46
CA LEU A 125 4.14 10.74 -4.40
C LEU A 125 5.22 11.57 -3.71
N PHE A 126 6.46 11.09 -3.75
CA PHE A 126 7.66 11.80 -3.35
C PHE A 126 8.39 12.28 -4.60
N LEU A 127 8.63 13.56 -4.72
CA LEU A 127 9.40 14.17 -5.81
C LEU A 127 10.80 14.53 -5.33
N ASN A 128 11.76 14.52 -6.25
CA ASN A 128 13.15 14.93 -5.99
C ASN A 128 13.81 14.18 -4.82
N ALA A 129 13.38 12.95 -4.56
CA ALA A 129 13.92 12.14 -3.48
C ALA A 129 15.40 11.79 -3.72
N ARG A 130 16.20 11.86 -2.66
CA ARG A 130 17.62 11.52 -2.67
C ARG A 130 17.92 10.52 -1.57
N GLN A 131 18.89 9.67 -1.81
CA GLN A 131 19.38 8.79 -0.76
C GLN A 131 20.18 9.63 0.24
N GLU A 132 19.71 9.68 1.48
CA GLU A 132 20.34 10.45 2.58
C GLU A 132 20.83 9.55 3.72
N GLY A 133 20.59 8.25 3.62
CA GLY A 133 20.99 7.26 4.62
C GLY A 133 20.98 5.84 4.08
N ASP A 134 21.32 4.91 4.97
CA ASP A 134 21.17 3.48 4.75
C ASP A 134 19.74 3.03 5.09
N GLN A 135 19.38 1.82 4.68
CA GLN A 135 18.15 1.16 5.13
C GLN A 135 18.22 0.85 6.63
N HIS A 136 17.09 0.98 7.30
CA HIS A 136 16.90 0.62 8.71
C HIS A 136 15.74 -0.36 8.83
N LEU A 137 15.97 -1.58 8.36
CA LEU A 137 14.95 -2.63 8.29
C LEU A 137 14.68 -3.24 9.67
N ASP A 138 13.44 -3.63 9.91
CA ASP A 138 13.05 -4.43 11.06
C ASP A 138 13.64 -5.85 10.99
N GLN A 139 13.72 -6.54 12.12
CA GLN A 139 14.32 -7.90 12.20
C GLN A 139 13.62 -8.93 11.28
N ASN A 140 12.38 -8.66 10.88
CA ASN A 140 11.57 -9.54 10.04
C ASN A 140 11.53 -9.10 8.58
N GLU A 141 12.30 -8.08 8.22
CA GLU A 141 12.35 -7.53 6.88
C GLU A 141 13.64 -7.91 6.16
N ASP A 142 13.48 -8.36 4.92
CA ASP A 142 14.57 -8.65 3.99
C ASP A 142 14.19 -8.00 2.65
N ILE A 143 14.67 -6.77 2.47
CA ILE A 143 14.26 -5.87 1.39
C ILE A 143 15.48 -5.42 0.58
N GLU A 144 15.42 -5.65 -0.73
CA GLU A 144 16.38 -5.15 -1.72
C GLU A 144 15.81 -3.89 -2.40
N ILE A 145 16.62 -2.83 -2.51
CA ILE A 145 16.24 -1.63 -3.27
C ILE A 145 16.48 -1.88 -4.77
N ARG A 146 15.50 -1.50 -5.58
CA ARG A 146 15.61 -1.51 -7.04
C ARG A 146 15.23 -0.15 -7.62
N ILE A 147 16.11 0.41 -8.44
CA ILE A 147 15.90 1.70 -9.09
C ILE A 147 15.73 1.46 -10.59
N VAL A 148 14.63 1.99 -11.14
CA VAL A 148 14.33 1.87 -12.57
C VAL A 148 13.82 3.22 -13.13
N PRO A 149 14.08 3.55 -14.39
CA PRO A 149 13.43 4.71 -15.01
C PRO A 149 11.90 4.63 -14.89
N PHE A 150 11.23 5.74 -14.57
CA PHE A 150 9.78 5.77 -14.32
C PHE A 150 8.98 5.12 -15.45
N GLU A 151 9.27 5.45 -16.71
CA GLU A 151 8.57 4.87 -17.87
C GLU A 151 8.89 3.38 -18.06
N ALA A 152 10.07 2.91 -17.66
CA ALA A 152 10.41 1.49 -17.72
C ALA A 152 9.56 0.67 -16.73
N PHE A 153 9.26 1.22 -15.55
CA PHE A 153 8.35 0.56 -14.62
C PHE A 153 6.95 0.36 -15.21
N GLY A 154 6.44 1.34 -15.95
CA GLY A 154 5.19 1.18 -16.70
C GLY A 154 5.23 0.04 -17.72
N GLN A 155 6.40 -0.27 -18.32
CA GLN A 155 6.56 -1.44 -19.17
C GLN A 155 6.56 -2.74 -18.34
N MET A 156 7.20 -2.75 -17.17
CA MET A 156 7.20 -3.91 -16.28
C MET A 156 5.78 -4.29 -15.82
N ILE A 157 4.91 -3.31 -15.55
CA ILE A 157 3.50 -3.55 -15.25
C ILE A 157 2.82 -4.24 -16.46
N ARG A 158 2.96 -3.72 -17.66
CA ARG A 158 2.32 -4.25 -18.88
C ARG A 158 2.77 -5.68 -19.23
N THR A 159 3.99 -6.05 -18.87
CA THR A 159 4.55 -7.39 -19.13
C THR A 159 4.37 -8.37 -17.96
N GLY A 160 3.73 -7.93 -16.86
CA GLY A 160 3.53 -8.78 -15.68
C GLY A 160 4.78 -8.97 -14.80
N GLN A 161 5.85 -8.22 -15.05
CA GLN A 161 7.07 -8.25 -14.23
C GLN A 161 6.91 -7.51 -12.88
N ALA A 162 5.92 -6.62 -12.78
CA ALA A 162 5.55 -5.92 -11.55
C ALA A 162 4.04 -6.13 -11.27
N PRO A 163 3.66 -7.29 -10.73
CA PRO A 163 2.24 -7.68 -10.61
C PRO A 163 1.54 -7.11 -9.38
N GLN A 164 2.24 -6.37 -8.52
CA GLN A 164 1.67 -5.83 -7.29
C GLN A 164 0.74 -4.66 -7.58
N ILE A 165 -0.52 -4.77 -7.12
CA ILE A 165 -1.60 -3.86 -7.49
C ILE A 165 -1.37 -2.41 -7.02
N PHE A 166 -0.81 -2.21 -5.82
CA PHE A 166 -0.60 -0.85 -5.29
C PHE A 166 0.53 -0.14 -6.02
N ALA A 167 1.58 -0.87 -6.41
CA ALA A 167 2.66 -0.33 -7.22
C ALA A 167 2.17 0.06 -8.62
N ALA A 168 1.34 -0.78 -9.24
CA ALA A 168 0.74 -0.49 -10.53
C ALA A 168 -0.22 0.71 -10.46
N MET A 169 -1.10 0.75 -9.46
CA MET A 169 -2.02 1.86 -9.23
C MET A 169 -1.26 3.15 -8.94
N GLY A 170 -0.28 3.10 -8.04
CA GLY A 170 0.55 4.25 -7.66
C GLY A 170 1.26 4.85 -8.88
N TYR A 171 1.85 4.00 -9.74
CA TYR A 171 2.45 4.44 -10.99
C TYR A 171 1.47 5.22 -11.88
N HIS A 172 0.28 4.69 -12.10
CA HIS A 172 -0.70 5.35 -12.97
C HIS A 172 -1.22 6.67 -12.38
N LEU A 173 -1.42 6.72 -11.06
CA LEU A 173 -1.80 7.96 -10.37
C LEU A 173 -0.69 9.02 -10.44
N ALA A 174 0.56 8.61 -10.20
CA ALA A 174 1.70 9.50 -10.32
C ALA A 174 1.88 10.02 -11.76
N LYS A 175 1.72 9.14 -12.77
CA LYS A 175 1.79 9.52 -14.18
C LYS A 175 0.72 10.54 -14.56
N ASP A 176 -0.50 10.37 -14.11
CA ASP A 176 -1.60 11.31 -14.31
C ASP A 176 -1.35 12.65 -13.58
N TYR A 177 -0.85 12.58 -12.35
CA TYR A 177 -0.46 13.79 -11.60
C TYR A 177 0.63 14.58 -12.33
N LEU A 178 1.71 13.92 -12.75
CA LEU A 178 2.83 14.55 -13.47
C LEU A 178 2.36 15.17 -14.77
N ALA A 179 1.53 14.49 -15.56
CA ALA A 179 1.01 15.02 -16.82
C ALA A 179 0.18 16.30 -16.65
N ARG A 180 -0.52 16.44 -15.53
CA ARG A 180 -1.32 17.64 -15.21
C ARG A 180 -0.51 18.80 -14.64
N HIS A 181 0.70 18.54 -14.14
CA HIS A 181 1.55 19.54 -13.48
C HIS A 181 2.88 19.76 -14.19
N SER A 182 3.10 19.13 -15.36
CA SER A 182 4.23 19.45 -16.26
C SER A 182 3.92 20.77 -16.96
N SER A 183 4.56 21.85 -16.53
CA SER A 183 4.51 23.19 -17.14
C SER A 183 5.51 23.29 -18.27
#